data_1fe98ab8e97ce21f96b32e220920c9aa
#
_entry.id   1fe98ab8e97ce21f96b32e220920c9aa
#
_cell.length_a   1.000
_cell.length_b   1.000
_cell.length_c   1.000
_cell.angle_alpha   90.00
_cell.angle_beta   90.00
_cell.angle_gamma   90.00
#
_symmetry.space_group_name_H-M   'P 1'
#
loop_
_entity.id
_entity.type
_entity.pdbx_description
1 polymer ?
#
loop_
_entity_poly.entity_id
_entity_poly.type
_entity_poly.pdbx_seq_one_letter_code
_entity_poly.pdbx_strand_id
1 'polypeptide(L)'
;MEAHTKDIAAHYERDNLADTIVAALEADGKDFSTLTIDDLQMVDEVHSRGRETTLQVVALTDFSPEYNVVNLGSGLGGPARYIAKTFVCQVTGIDLTESFVFAANRLSELLGMRDQAGFQTGSALETPYDENNFDRAITIQMQMGIADKERFYREVFRILKPGGIFVFQDIVAGPRKGPIHTPTPWASVPEQSFL
;
A
#
# COMPACT_ATOMS: atom_id res chain seq x y z
N MET A 1 13.99 15.79 6.00
CA MET A 1 13.31 14.88 5.07
C MET A 1 13.67 13.42 5.32
N GLU A 2 14.95 13.02 5.25
CA GLU A 2 15.37 11.63 5.58
C GLU A 2 15.06 11.20 7.02
N ALA A 3 15.17 12.08 8.00
CA ALA A 3 14.85 11.76 9.40
C ALA A 3 13.37 11.38 9.56
N HIS A 4 12.46 12.17 9.00
CA HIS A 4 11.02 11.90 9.08
C HIS A 4 10.61 10.57 8.40
N THR A 5 11.20 10.27 7.24
CA THR A 5 10.98 9.00 6.53
C THR A 5 11.45 7.80 7.37
N LYS A 6 12.60 7.93 8.07
CA LYS A 6 13.10 6.90 8.98
C LYS A 6 12.22 6.73 10.21
N ASP A 7 11.68 7.81 10.75
CA ASP A 7 10.79 7.76 11.92
C ASP A 7 9.48 7.03 11.58
N ILE A 8 8.92 7.25 10.39
CA ILE A 8 7.73 6.55 9.91
C ILE A 8 8.03 5.05 9.75
N ALA A 9 9.09 4.67 9.05
CA ALA A 9 9.47 3.27 8.87
C ALA A 9 9.67 2.58 10.23
N ALA A 10 10.42 3.19 11.15
CA ALA A 10 10.65 2.66 12.49
C ALA A 10 9.36 2.52 13.32
N HIS A 11 8.37 3.40 13.13
CA HIS A 11 7.09 3.29 13.82
C HIS A 11 6.31 2.03 13.42
N TYR A 12 6.36 1.66 12.14
CA TYR A 12 5.64 0.50 11.61
C TYR A 12 6.45 -0.79 11.64
N GLU A 13 7.78 -0.73 11.83
CA GLU A 13 8.63 -1.91 11.88
C GLU A 13 8.21 -2.87 13.00
N ARG A 14 8.12 -4.14 12.70
CA ARG A 14 7.71 -5.21 13.62
C ARG A 14 8.57 -6.46 13.40
N ASP A 15 9.25 -6.89 14.44
CA ASP A 15 10.02 -8.13 14.39
C ASP A 15 9.09 -9.33 14.15
N ASN A 16 9.54 -10.24 13.30
CA ASN A 16 8.85 -11.50 13.00
C ASN A 16 7.37 -11.36 12.57
N LEU A 17 7.01 -10.24 11.92
CA LEU A 17 5.63 -9.95 11.53
C LEU A 17 5.02 -11.05 10.67
N ALA A 18 5.76 -11.54 9.67
CA ALA A 18 5.28 -12.61 8.78
C ALA A 18 4.96 -13.90 9.56
N ASP A 19 5.87 -14.32 10.44
CA ASP A 19 5.67 -15.52 11.25
C ASP A 19 4.49 -15.35 12.23
N THR A 20 4.33 -14.16 12.79
CA THR A 20 3.21 -13.84 13.67
C THR A 20 1.87 -13.95 12.91
N ILE A 21 1.80 -13.44 11.69
CA ILE A 21 0.60 -13.54 10.85
C ILE A 21 0.32 -15.00 10.48
N VAL A 22 1.34 -15.75 10.05
CA VAL A 22 1.19 -17.18 9.72
C VAL A 22 0.68 -17.98 10.91
N ALA A 23 1.29 -17.79 12.09
CA ALA A 23 0.85 -18.46 13.31
C ALA A 23 -0.58 -18.09 13.71
N ALA A 24 -1.01 -16.84 13.49
CA ALA A 24 -2.39 -16.42 13.75
C ALA A 24 -3.38 -17.09 12.79
N LEU A 25 -3.04 -17.22 11.51
CA LEU A 25 -3.85 -17.92 10.52
C LEU A 25 -3.98 -19.43 10.84
N GLU A 26 -2.89 -20.06 11.28
CA GLU A 26 -2.89 -21.46 11.76
C GLU A 26 -3.79 -21.62 12.98
N ALA A 27 -3.68 -20.71 13.95
CA ALA A 27 -4.50 -20.73 15.16
C ALA A 27 -6.00 -20.53 14.86
N ASP A 28 -6.32 -19.77 13.81
CA ASP A 28 -7.70 -19.60 13.28
C ASP A 28 -8.16 -20.80 12.44
N GLY A 29 -7.34 -21.83 12.29
CA GLY A 29 -7.68 -23.07 11.58
C GLY A 29 -7.68 -22.95 10.06
N LYS A 30 -6.97 -21.96 9.50
CA LYS A 30 -6.86 -21.79 8.05
C LYS A 30 -6.02 -22.91 7.44
N ASP A 31 -6.51 -23.51 6.37
CA ASP A 31 -5.78 -24.48 5.55
C ASP A 31 -5.03 -23.74 4.43
N PHE A 32 -3.72 -23.73 4.50
CA PHE A 32 -2.87 -23.04 3.50
C PHE A 32 -2.96 -23.66 2.10
N SER A 33 -3.45 -24.89 1.97
CA SER A 33 -3.66 -25.50 0.65
C SER A 33 -4.88 -24.93 -0.09
N THR A 34 -5.79 -24.27 0.64
CA THR A 34 -7.03 -23.69 0.12
C THR A 34 -7.17 -22.20 0.47
N LEU A 35 -6.10 -21.58 0.97
CA LEU A 35 -6.10 -20.18 1.38
C LEU A 35 -6.48 -19.25 0.22
N THR A 36 -7.31 -18.27 0.52
CA THR A 36 -7.77 -17.26 -0.44
C THR A 36 -7.43 -15.84 0.00
N ILE A 37 -7.51 -14.86 -0.89
CA ILE A 37 -7.34 -13.44 -0.54
C ILE A 37 -8.39 -12.96 0.47
N ASP A 38 -9.55 -13.60 0.54
CA ASP A 38 -10.61 -13.23 1.48
C ASP A 38 -10.29 -13.70 2.91
N ASP A 39 -9.52 -14.77 3.06
CA ASP A 39 -9.04 -15.22 4.35
C ASP A 39 -8.03 -14.25 4.98
N LEU A 40 -7.33 -13.47 4.14
CA LEU A 40 -6.30 -12.52 4.58
C LEU A 40 -6.85 -11.12 4.86
N GLN A 41 -8.06 -10.77 4.44
CA GLN A 41 -8.57 -9.40 4.49
C GLN A 41 -8.56 -8.76 5.89
N MET A 42 -8.61 -9.57 6.95
CA MET A 42 -8.57 -9.08 8.34
C MET A 42 -7.15 -8.74 8.80
N VAL A 43 -6.13 -9.19 8.08
CA VAL A 43 -4.72 -8.97 8.44
C VAL A 43 -3.96 -8.12 7.43
N ASP A 44 -4.36 -8.09 6.17
CA ASP A 44 -3.60 -7.46 5.09
C ASP A 44 -4.21 -6.14 4.54
N GLU A 45 -5.41 -5.77 4.99
CA GLU A 45 -6.08 -4.50 4.70
C GLU A 45 -5.94 -3.54 5.90
N VAL A 46 -4.70 -3.10 6.16
CA VAL A 46 -4.34 -2.35 7.39
C VAL A 46 -4.74 -0.87 7.41
N HIS A 47 -5.61 -0.45 6.54
CA HIS A 47 -6.20 0.89 6.49
C HIS A 47 -7.65 0.89 7.04
N SER A 48 -8.18 2.08 7.33
CA SER A 48 -9.54 2.22 7.85
C SER A 48 -10.57 1.63 6.89
N ARG A 49 -11.55 0.89 7.43
CA ARG A 49 -12.62 0.18 6.73
C ARG A 49 -12.15 -1.02 5.89
N GLY A 50 -10.88 -1.39 5.95
CA GLY A 50 -10.37 -2.60 5.31
C GLY A 50 -10.78 -2.74 3.82
N ARG A 51 -11.18 -3.92 3.40
CA ARG A 51 -11.56 -4.26 2.02
C ARG A 51 -12.60 -3.30 1.40
N GLU A 52 -13.47 -2.69 2.20
CA GLU A 52 -14.44 -1.73 1.68
C GLU A 52 -13.77 -0.50 1.05
N THR A 53 -12.70 0.01 1.66
CA THR A 53 -11.92 1.10 1.08
C THR A 53 -11.22 0.68 -0.21
N THR A 54 -10.65 -0.51 -0.25
CA THR A 54 -10.07 -1.08 -1.48
C THR A 54 -11.10 -1.13 -2.62
N LEU A 55 -12.31 -1.62 -2.34
CA LEU A 55 -13.40 -1.67 -3.32
C LEU A 55 -13.79 -0.28 -3.82
N GLN A 56 -13.83 0.73 -2.94
CA GLN A 56 -14.12 2.12 -3.33
C GLN A 56 -13.03 2.68 -4.26
N VAL A 57 -11.75 2.46 -3.95
CA VAL A 57 -10.63 2.91 -4.79
C VAL A 57 -10.66 2.23 -6.16
N VAL A 58 -10.88 0.93 -6.18
CA VAL A 58 -10.95 0.14 -7.41
C VAL A 58 -12.10 0.57 -8.32
N ALA A 59 -13.22 1.03 -7.75
CA ALA A 59 -14.38 1.52 -8.52
C ALA A 59 -14.16 2.89 -9.20
N LEU A 60 -13.06 3.60 -8.90
CA LEU A 60 -12.76 4.92 -9.46
C LEU A 60 -12.04 4.87 -10.82
N THR A 61 -11.57 3.71 -11.25
CA THR A 61 -10.89 3.52 -12.52
C THR A 61 -11.13 2.12 -13.08
N ASP A 62 -10.76 1.92 -14.33
CA ASP A 62 -10.73 0.60 -14.95
C ASP A 62 -9.38 -0.08 -14.74
N PHE A 63 -9.39 -1.39 -14.82
CA PHE A 63 -8.20 -2.25 -14.85
C PHE A 63 -8.32 -3.25 -15.99
N SER A 64 -7.19 -3.65 -16.56
CA SER A 64 -7.11 -4.62 -17.66
C SER A 64 -5.98 -5.63 -17.40
N PRO A 65 -6.09 -6.86 -17.90
CA PRO A 65 -5.01 -7.85 -17.77
C PRO A 65 -3.66 -7.41 -18.31
N GLU A 66 -3.64 -6.49 -19.29
CA GLU A 66 -2.42 -5.96 -19.87
C GLU A 66 -1.79 -4.82 -19.04
N TYR A 67 -2.47 -4.34 -17.99
CA TYR A 67 -1.98 -3.20 -17.22
C TYR A 67 -0.91 -3.61 -16.21
N ASN A 68 0.12 -2.78 -16.14
CA ASN A 68 1.05 -2.75 -15.03
C ASN A 68 0.53 -1.76 -13.99
N VAL A 69 0.32 -2.24 -12.78
CA VAL A 69 -0.21 -1.44 -11.68
C VAL A 69 0.86 -1.29 -10.59
N VAL A 70 1.00 -0.11 -10.01
CA VAL A 70 1.83 0.11 -8.82
C VAL A 70 0.96 0.47 -7.62
N ASN A 71 1.23 -0.16 -6.48
CA ASN A 71 0.67 0.21 -5.19
C ASN A 71 1.74 0.89 -4.33
N LEU A 72 1.61 2.21 -4.14
CA LEU A 72 2.52 3.03 -3.37
C LEU A 72 2.10 3.07 -1.90
N GLY A 73 3.01 2.69 -1.00
CA GLY A 73 2.67 2.43 0.40
C GLY A 73 1.82 1.16 0.54
N SER A 74 2.35 0.06 0.01
CA SER A 74 1.57 -1.18 -0.18
C SER A 74 1.24 -1.93 1.11
N GLY A 75 1.87 -1.57 2.23
CA GLY A 75 1.65 -2.25 3.50
C GLY A 75 1.83 -3.76 3.39
N LEU A 76 0.87 -4.51 3.91
CA LEU A 76 0.84 -5.97 3.83
C LEU A 76 0.27 -6.53 2.51
N GLY A 77 -0.07 -5.66 1.55
CA GLY A 77 -0.34 -6.02 0.16
C GLY A 77 -1.78 -6.46 -0.14
N GLY A 78 -2.74 -6.29 0.76
CA GLY A 78 -4.14 -6.65 0.54
C GLY A 78 -4.73 -6.04 -0.73
N PRO A 79 -4.71 -4.70 -0.90
CA PRO A 79 -5.22 -4.04 -2.10
C PRO A 79 -4.55 -4.52 -3.39
N ALA A 80 -3.22 -4.71 -3.36
CA ALA A 80 -2.46 -5.19 -4.52
C ALA A 80 -2.88 -6.59 -4.94
N ARG A 81 -3.00 -7.53 -3.99
CA ARG A 81 -3.46 -8.90 -4.27
C ARG A 81 -4.91 -8.93 -4.75
N TYR A 82 -5.77 -8.10 -4.16
CA TYR A 82 -7.15 -7.98 -4.60
C TYR A 82 -7.24 -7.56 -6.08
N ILE A 83 -6.51 -6.51 -6.47
CA ILE A 83 -6.48 -6.01 -7.84
C ILE A 83 -5.89 -7.08 -8.79
N ALA A 84 -4.74 -7.65 -8.45
CA ALA A 84 -4.09 -8.68 -9.26
C ALA A 84 -5.02 -9.89 -9.50
N LYS A 85 -5.70 -10.36 -8.47
CA LYS A 85 -6.62 -11.50 -8.57
C LYS A 85 -7.87 -11.19 -9.37
N THR A 86 -8.49 -10.03 -9.11
CA THR A 86 -9.78 -9.65 -9.69
C THR A 86 -9.67 -9.30 -11.16
N PHE A 87 -8.62 -8.59 -11.55
CA PHE A 87 -8.44 -8.08 -12.92
C PHE A 87 -7.39 -8.84 -13.73
N VAL A 88 -6.76 -9.86 -13.11
CA VAL A 88 -5.74 -10.72 -13.76
C VAL A 88 -4.55 -9.90 -14.29
N CYS A 89 -4.23 -8.77 -13.65
CA CYS A 89 -3.15 -7.87 -14.05
C CYS A 89 -1.93 -8.02 -13.13
N GLN A 90 -0.80 -7.41 -13.54
CA GLN A 90 0.42 -7.36 -12.75
C GLN A 90 0.37 -6.18 -11.76
N VAL A 91 0.64 -6.45 -10.50
CA VAL A 91 0.70 -5.40 -9.47
C VAL A 91 2.02 -5.48 -8.73
N THR A 92 2.75 -4.37 -8.71
CA THR A 92 3.97 -4.20 -7.93
C THR A 92 3.69 -3.28 -6.75
N GLY A 93 4.00 -3.73 -5.53
CA GLY A 93 3.91 -2.91 -4.33
C GLY A 93 5.28 -2.36 -3.92
N ILE A 94 5.28 -1.14 -3.36
CA ILE A 94 6.46 -0.56 -2.71
C ILE A 94 6.06 0.02 -1.35
N ASP A 95 6.86 -0.26 -0.32
CA ASP A 95 6.66 0.26 1.03
C ASP A 95 8.00 0.56 1.69
N LEU A 96 8.01 1.52 2.62
CA LEU A 96 9.20 1.89 3.39
C LEU A 96 9.58 0.84 4.44
N THR A 97 8.59 0.09 4.93
CA THR A 97 8.71 -0.81 6.08
C THR A 97 9.13 -2.18 5.62
N GLU A 98 10.35 -2.58 5.94
CA GLU A 98 10.95 -3.84 5.47
C GLU A 98 10.17 -5.06 5.97
N SER A 99 9.73 -5.07 7.23
CA SER A 99 8.93 -6.16 7.79
C SER A 99 7.57 -6.31 7.09
N PHE A 100 6.97 -5.20 6.66
CA PHE A 100 5.73 -5.23 5.87
C PHE A 100 5.95 -5.86 4.49
N VAL A 101 7.01 -5.44 3.80
CA VAL A 101 7.37 -5.98 2.48
C VAL A 101 7.69 -7.48 2.57
N PHE A 102 8.44 -7.89 3.58
CA PHE A 102 8.72 -9.31 3.82
C PHE A 102 7.43 -10.10 4.05
N ALA A 103 6.55 -9.62 4.93
CA ALA A 103 5.27 -10.26 5.20
C ALA A 103 4.36 -10.27 3.97
N ALA A 104 4.27 -9.16 3.21
CA ALA A 104 3.48 -9.08 1.98
C ALA A 104 3.91 -10.12 0.94
N ASN A 105 5.22 -10.28 0.75
CA ASN A 105 5.77 -11.30 -0.14
C ASN A 105 5.45 -12.72 0.34
N ARG A 106 5.59 -12.97 1.65
CA ARG A 106 5.26 -14.27 2.25
C ARG A 106 3.79 -14.63 2.06
N LEU A 107 2.88 -13.66 2.24
CA LEU A 107 1.45 -13.86 2.01
C LEU A 107 1.14 -14.12 0.52
N SER A 108 1.82 -13.43 -0.40
CA SER A 108 1.70 -13.72 -1.84
C SER A 108 2.19 -15.13 -2.20
N GLU A 109 3.26 -15.60 -1.58
CA GLU A 109 3.75 -16.98 -1.76
C GLU A 109 2.73 -18.01 -1.28
N LEU A 110 2.14 -17.83 -0.10
CA LEU A 110 1.11 -18.73 0.45
C LEU A 110 -0.12 -18.82 -0.45
N LEU A 111 -0.45 -17.76 -1.16
CA LEU A 111 -1.57 -17.70 -2.13
C LEU A 111 -1.17 -18.15 -3.54
N GLY A 112 0.11 -18.46 -3.81
CA GLY A 112 0.60 -18.74 -5.17
C GLY A 112 0.51 -17.53 -6.11
N MET A 113 0.56 -16.30 -5.56
CA MET A 113 0.39 -15.03 -6.29
C MET A 113 1.68 -14.24 -6.45
N ARG A 114 2.84 -14.80 -6.10
CA ARG A 114 4.13 -14.09 -6.10
C ARG A 114 4.45 -13.43 -7.45
N ASP A 115 4.11 -14.09 -8.54
CA ASP A 115 4.38 -13.59 -9.90
C ASP A 115 3.37 -12.51 -10.33
N GLN A 116 2.22 -12.40 -9.66
CA GLN A 116 1.17 -11.43 -9.98
C GLN A 116 1.18 -10.22 -9.03
N ALA A 117 1.58 -10.41 -7.78
CA ALA A 117 1.62 -9.40 -6.74
C ALA A 117 2.94 -9.52 -5.95
N GLY A 118 3.97 -8.82 -6.39
CA GLY A 118 5.29 -8.76 -5.75
C GLY A 118 5.53 -7.43 -5.06
N PHE A 119 6.37 -7.44 -4.00
CA PHE A 119 6.60 -6.26 -3.16
C PHE A 119 8.10 -6.03 -2.97
N GLN A 120 8.49 -4.75 -2.89
CA GLN A 120 9.87 -4.35 -2.61
C GLN A 120 9.92 -3.17 -1.62
N THR A 121 11.01 -3.11 -0.86
CA THR A 121 11.26 -2.00 0.06
C THR A 121 11.75 -0.79 -0.72
N GLY A 122 11.17 0.38 -0.46
CA GLY A 122 11.58 1.61 -1.11
C GLY A 122 10.68 2.80 -0.77
N SER A 123 11.12 3.96 -1.19
CA SER A 123 10.41 5.22 -0.97
C SER A 123 9.51 5.56 -2.15
N ALA A 124 8.27 5.95 -1.87
CA ALA A 124 7.36 6.50 -2.87
C ALA A 124 7.77 7.91 -3.36
N LEU A 125 8.77 8.53 -2.73
CA LEU A 125 9.33 9.83 -3.15
C LEU A 125 10.44 9.69 -4.20
N GLU A 126 10.98 8.50 -4.37
CA GLU A 126 12.06 8.16 -5.30
C GLU A 126 12.05 6.65 -5.52
N THR A 127 11.18 6.23 -6.41
CA THR A 127 11.01 4.80 -6.70
C THR A 127 12.10 4.28 -7.63
N PRO A 128 12.46 2.97 -7.57
CA PRO A 128 13.45 2.40 -8.47
C PRO A 128 12.89 2.08 -9.87
N TYR A 129 11.70 2.57 -10.19
CA TYR A 129 11.05 2.27 -11.47
C TYR A 129 11.45 3.24 -12.56
N ASP A 130 11.45 2.75 -13.78
CA ASP A 130 11.62 3.58 -14.97
C ASP A 130 10.44 4.55 -15.15
N GLU A 131 10.66 5.65 -15.89
CA GLU A 131 9.60 6.53 -16.32
C GLU A 131 8.62 5.82 -17.28
N ASN A 132 7.35 6.23 -17.27
CA ASN A 132 6.33 5.69 -18.15
C ASN A 132 6.15 4.16 -18.05
N ASN A 133 6.24 3.60 -16.85
CA ASN A 133 6.21 2.16 -16.62
C ASN A 133 4.80 1.63 -16.31
N PHE A 134 3.98 2.40 -15.58
CA PHE A 134 2.70 1.93 -15.07
C PHE A 134 1.49 2.55 -15.75
N ASP A 135 0.45 1.73 -15.95
CA ASP A 135 -0.84 2.16 -16.48
C ASP A 135 -1.71 2.75 -15.38
N ARG A 136 -1.58 2.22 -14.14
CA ARG A 136 -2.29 2.66 -12.95
C ARG A 136 -1.34 2.77 -11.77
N ALA A 137 -1.52 3.82 -10.98
CA ALA A 137 -0.91 3.94 -9.67
C ALA A 137 -2.02 4.08 -8.63
N ILE A 138 -1.89 3.38 -7.51
CA ILE A 138 -2.83 3.46 -6.39
C ILE A 138 -2.10 3.76 -5.09
N THR A 139 -2.77 4.43 -4.16
CA THR A 139 -2.37 4.50 -2.75
C THR A 139 -3.60 4.65 -1.86
N ILE A 140 -3.56 4.03 -0.69
CA ILE A 140 -4.64 4.06 0.29
C ILE A 140 -4.06 4.45 1.65
N GLN A 141 -4.52 5.59 2.18
CA GLN A 141 -4.17 6.11 3.51
C GLN A 141 -2.66 6.11 3.80
N MET A 142 -1.86 6.59 2.85
CA MET A 142 -0.41 6.68 2.98
C MET A 142 0.10 8.12 2.91
N GLN A 143 -0.57 8.98 2.13
CA GLN A 143 -0.07 10.32 1.84
C GLN A 143 -0.01 11.22 3.09
N MET A 144 -0.84 10.95 4.11
CA MET A 144 -0.74 11.66 5.39
C MET A 144 0.64 11.50 6.05
N GLY A 145 1.39 10.46 5.74
CA GLY A 145 2.77 10.27 6.17
C GLY A 145 3.82 10.97 5.32
N ILE A 146 3.43 11.62 4.21
CA ILE A 146 4.36 12.28 3.29
C ILE A 146 4.35 13.80 3.50
N ALA A 147 5.47 14.35 3.97
CA ALA A 147 5.62 15.81 4.12
C ALA A 147 5.83 16.52 2.78
N ASP A 148 6.60 15.94 1.86
CA ASP A 148 6.90 16.49 0.53
C ASP A 148 5.92 15.96 -0.52
N LYS A 149 4.70 16.47 -0.51
CA LYS A 149 3.63 16.10 -1.44
C LYS A 149 4.00 16.40 -2.89
N GLU A 150 4.71 17.52 -3.13
CA GLU A 150 5.11 17.93 -4.47
C GLU A 150 6.08 16.91 -5.09
N ARG A 151 7.07 16.46 -4.32
CA ARG A 151 8.00 15.42 -4.77
C ARG A 151 7.27 14.10 -5.01
N PHE A 152 6.34 13.74 -4.13
CA PHE A 152 5.53 12.54 -4.28
C PHE A 152 4.73 12.56 -5.58
N TYR A 153 3.95 13.62 -5.83
CA TYR A 153 3.15 13.69 -7.06
C TYR A 153 3.99 13.77 -8.33
N ARG A 154 5.16 14.41 -8.26
CA ARG A 154 6.11 14.44 -9.38
C ARG A 154 6.64 13.03 -9.68
N GLU A 155 6.95 12.25 -8.66
CA GLU A 155 7.39 10.87 -8.82
C GLU A 155 6.26 9.97 -9.38
N VAL A 156 5.05 10.10 -8.85
CA VAL A 156 3.88 9.39 -9.40
C VAL A 156 3.68 9.72 -10.89
N PHE A 157 3.77 11.01 -11.25
CA PHE A 157 3.66 11.43 -12.64
C PHE A 157 4.77 10.86 -13.51
N ARG A 158 6.00 10.80 -13.00
CA ARG A 158 7.17 10.26 -13.74
C ARG A 158 6.99 8.79 -14.12
N ILE A 159 6.51 7.98 -13.19
CA ILE A 159 6.39 6.53 -13.39
C ILE A 159 5.12 6.12 -14.15
N LEU A 160 4.12 6.98 -14.23
CA LEU A 160 2.91 6.73 -15.00
C LEU A 160 3.15 6.94 -16.48
N LYS A 161 2.62 6.04 -17.29
CA LYS A 161 2.57 6.19 -18.77
C LYS A 161 1.72 7.41 -19.15
N PRO A 162 1.94 8.02 -20.34
CA PRO A 162 1.00 8.98 -20.90
C PRO A 162 -0.42 8.40 -20.94
N GLY A 163 -1.37 9.09 -20.30
CA GLY A 163 -2.75 8.60 -20.12
C GLY A 163 -2.94 7.64 -18.96
N GLY A 164 -1.88 7.32 -18.20
CA GLY A 164 -1.99 6.57 -16.96
C GLY A 164 -2.79 7.31 -15.89
N ILE A 165 -3.41 6.57 -14.98
CA ILE A 165 -4.31 7.14 -13.96
C ILE A 165 -3.73 6.88 -12.56
N PHE A 166 -3.70 7.92 -11.72
CA PHE A 166 -3.45 7.81 -10.29
C PHE A 166 -4.75 7.88 -9.52
N VAL A 167 -5.02 6.84 -8.75
CA VAL A 167 -6.22 6.75 -7.89
C VAL A 167 -5.78 6.63 -6.43
N PHE A 168 -6.43 7.38 -5.57
CA PHE A 168 -6.12 7.32 -4.15
C PHE A 168 -7.33 7.57 -3.26
N GLN A 169 -7.22 7.08 -2.03
CA GLN A 169 -8.09 7.44 -0.92
C GLN A 169 -7.18 7.79 0.26
N ASP A 170 -7.46 8.91 0.91
CA ASP A 170 -6.66 9.37 2.04
C ASP A 170 -7.48 10.15 3.06
N ILE A 171 -6.86 10.47 4.18
CA ILE A 171 -7.43 11.30 5.22
C ILE A 171 -7.03 12.75 4.95
N VAL A 172 -8.04 13.62 4.84
CA VAL A 172 -7.84 15.04 4.57
C VAL A 172 -8.29 15.89 5.76
N ALA A 173 -7.71 17.09 5.88
CA ALA A 173 -8.15 18.04 6.88
C ALA A 173 -9.59 18.50 6.59
N GLY A 174 -10.47 18.40 7.59
CA GLY A 174 -11.82 18.87 7.48
C GLY A 174 -11.92 20.40 7.49
N PRO A 175 -13.11 20.98 7.18
CA PRO A 175 -13.30 22.44 7.13
C PRO A 175 -13.24 23.12 8.49
N ARG A 176 -13.29 22.40 9.58
CA ARG A 176 -13.20 22.97 10.94
C ARG A 176 -11.77 23.39 11.23
N LYS A 177 -11.60 24.66 11.55
CA LYS A 177 -10.34 25.22 12.05
C LYS A 177 -10.18 24.87 13.54
N GLY A 178 -8.99 24.42 13.94
CA GLY A 178 -8.66 24.07 15.32
C GLY A 178 -7.39 23.22 15.37
N PRO A 179 -6.91 22.88 16.57
CA PRO A 179 -5.77 21.98 16.69
C PRO A 179 -6.13 20.61 16.09
N ILE A 180 -5.25 20.10 15.24
CA ILE A 180 -5.38 18.76 14.68
C ILE A 180 -4.79 17.79 15.70
N HIS A 181 -5.59 16.83 16.11
CA HIS A 181 -5.16 15.75 17.00
C HIS A 181 -4.96 14.48 16.15
N THR A 182 -3.73 14.09 15.96
CA THR A 182 -3.41 12.83 15.29
C THR A 182 -3.08 11.76 16.33
N PRO A 183 -3.70 10.58 16.25
CA PRO A 183 -3.43 9.48 17.20
C PRO A 183 -2.07 8.82 16.95
N THR A 184 -1.40 9.12 15.86
CA THR A 184 -0.16 8.49 15.40
C THR A 184 0.81 9.51 14.86
N PRO A 185 2.12 9.21 14.84
CA PRO A 185 3.15 10.11 14.31
C PRO A 185 3.19 10.08 12.77
N TRP A 186 2.06 10.37 12.11
CA TRP A 186 2.02 10.48 10.65
C TRP A 186 2.89 11.61 10.13
N ALA A 187 3.09 12.65 10.93
CA ALA A 187 4.11 13.69 10.69
C ALA A 187 4.54 14.33 12.00
N SER A 188 5.74 14.90 12.01
CA SER A 188 6.25 15.68 13.15
C SER A 188 5.40 16.93 13.40
N VAL A 189 4.73 17.43 12.36
CA VAL A 189 3.86 18.62 12.39
C VAL A 189 2.55 18.22 11.66
N PRO A 190 1.40 18.32 12.33
CA PRO A 190 0.12 17.93 11.75
C PRO A 190 -0.19 18.60 10.41
N GLU A 191 0.25 19.84 10.21
CA GLU A 191 0.06 20.63 8.98
C GLU A 191 0.74 20.00 7.75
N GLN A 192 1.73 19.12 7.96
CA GLN A 192 2.42 18.40 6.89
C GLN A 192 1.75 17.06 6.56
N SER A 193 0.84 16.58 7.41
CA SER A 193 0.20 15.28 7.24
C SER A 193 -0.98 15.31 6.28
N PHE A 194 -1.76 16.37 6.31
CA PHE A 194 -3.04 16.41 5.59
C PHE A 194 -2.94 17.14 4.25
N LEU A 195 -3.73 16.67 3.29
CA LEU A 195 -3.95 17.34 2.00
C LEU A 195 -4.83 18.56 2.16
#